data_433762d1f5e5852346651af8765a9a81
#
_entry.id   433762d1f5e5852346651af8765a9a81
#
_cell.length_a   1.000
_cell.length_b   1.000
_cell.length_c   1.000
_cell.angle_alpha   90.00
_cell.angle_beta   90.00
_cell.angle_gamma   90.00
#
_symmetry.space_group_name_H-M   'P 1'
#
loop_
_entity.id
_entity.type
_entity.pdbx_description
1 polymer ?
#
loop_
_entity_poly.entity_id
_entity_poly.type
_entity_poly.pdbx_seq_one_letter_code
_entity_poly.pdbx_strand_id
1 'polypeptide(L)'
;MNPKFNVQFLPHAIEFLDQLPYKPREKIYYNMNKSRYIQQSDLFKKLNESIWEFRTLYDGVSYRLFAFWYNNGVEQSLVIATHGIFKKSKKTPKQEIKKAEEIRKYFIENVNSEL
;
A
#
# COMPACT_ATOMS: atom_id res chain seq x y z
N MET A 1 19.81 2.12 11.51
CA MET A 1 18.41 1.82 11.90
C MET A 1 17.81 0.83 10.91
N ASN A 2 17.18 -0.23 11.42
CA ASN A 2 16.56 -1.23 10.56
C ASN A 2 15.11 -0.85 10.23
N PRO A 3 14.65 -1.11 9.01
CA PRO A 3 13.25 -0.85 8.69
C PRO A 3 12.32 -1.79 9.48
N LYS A 4 11.13 -1.29 9.80
CA LYS A 4 10.12 -2.07 10.54
C LYS A 4 9.41 -3.08 9.66
N PHE A 5 9.41 -2.85 8.35
CA PHE A 5 8.79 -3.76 7.39
C PHE A 5 9.39 -3.54 6.00
N ASN A 6 9.20 -4.53 5.13
CA ASN A 6 9.50 -4.41 3.72
C ASN A 6 8.21 -4.36 2.93
N VAL A 7 8.26 -3.83 1.71
CA VAL A 7 7.08 -3.67 0.86
C VAL A 7 7.26 -4.45 -0.44
N GLN A 8 6.23 -5.22 -0.79
CA GLN A 8 6.15 -5.90 -2.07
C GLN A 8 4.95 -5.38 -2.83
N PHE A 9 5.08 -5.22 -4.14
CA PHE A 9 4.02 -4.65 -4.97
C PHE A 9 3.37 -5.72 -5.84
N LEU A 10 2.05 -5.82 -5.79
CA LEU A 10 1.29 -6.65 -6.71
C LEU A 10 1.13 -5.92 -8.05
N PRO A 11 0.77 -6.62 -9.13
CA PRO A 11 0.70 -6.02 -10.47
C PRO A 11 -0.14 -4.75 -10.57
N HIS A 12 -1.29 -4.69 -9.90
CA HIS A 12 -2.13 -3.49 -9.94
C HIS A 12 -1.46 -2.28 -9.27
N ALA A 13 -0.67 -2.52 -8.22
CA ALA A 13 0.09 -1.44 -7.59
C ALA A 13 1.19 -0.93 -8.51
N ILE A 14 1.87 -1.83 -9.20
CA ILE A 14 2.91 -1.48 -10.17
C ILE A 14 2.31 -0.65 -11.30
N GLU A 15 1.18 -1.09 -11.87
CA GLU A 15 0.49 -0.36 -12.92
C GLU A 15 0.13 1.06 -12.49
N PHE A 16 -0.40 1.19 -11.28
CA PHE A 16 -0.75 2.50 -10.75
C PHE A 16 0.46 3.43 -10.71
N LEU A 17 1.57 2.96 -10.14
CA LEU A 17 2.78 3.76 -9.99
C LEU A 17 3.40 4.10 -11.35
N ASP A 18 3.41 3.16 -12.27
CA ASP A 18 4.01 3.35 -13.59
C ASP A 18 3.27 4.40 -14.43
N GLN A 19 1.97 4.60 -14.20
CA GLN A 19 1.18 5.60 -14.90
C GLN A 19 1.42 7.03 -14.41
N LEU A 20 2.00 7.18 -13.23
CA LEU A 20 2.13 8.49 -12.61
C LEU A 20 3.31 9.27 -13.18
N PRO A 21 3.20 10.62 -13.23
CA PRO A 21 4.36 11.46 -13.54
C PRO A 21 5.48 11.22 -12.52
N TYR A 22 6.70 11.56 -12.92
CA TYR A 22 7.88 11.31 -12.11
C TYR A 22 7.82 11.89 -10.70
N LYS A 23 7.44 13.18 -10.58
CA LYS A 23 7.49 13.86 -9.28
C LYS A 23 6.54 13.27 -8.24
N PRO A 24 5.24 13.09 -8.51
CA PRO A 24 4.37 12.44 -7.53
C PRO A 24 4.78 11.00 -7.24
N ARG A 25 5.23 10.25 -8.24
CA ARG A 25 5.70 8.88 -8.02
C ARG A 25 6.88 8.84 -7.06
N GLU A 26 7.86 9.73 -7.24
CA GLU A 26 9.01 9.80 -6.34
C GLU A 26 8.61 10.20 -4.93
N LYS A 27 7.63 11.09 -4.79
CA LYS A 27 7.13 11.48 -3.48
C LYS A 27 6.45 10.30 -2.77
N ILE A 28 5.73 9.48 -3.52
CA ILE A 28 5.10 8.27 -2.97
C ILE A 28 6.18 7.33 -2.44
N TYR A 29 7.23 7.06 -3.24
CA TYR A 29 8.33 6.20 -2.80
C TYR A 29 9.03 6.78 -1.57
N TYR A 30 9.26 8.07 -1.56
CA TYR A 30 9.90 8.73 -0.42
C TYR A 30 9.07 8.55 0.86
N ASN A 31 7.77 8.83 0.78
CA ASN A 31 6.89 8.71 1.94
C ASN A 31 6.73 7.26 2.40
N MET A 32 6.62 6.35 1.47
CA MET A 32 6.54 4.92 1.76
C MET A 32 7.81 4.45 2.48
N ASN A 33 8.97 4.82 1.95
CA ASN A 33 10.23 4.43 2.55
C ASN A 33 10.38 5.04 3.95
N LYS A 34 9.98 6.30 4.13
CA LYS A 34 10.00 6.96 5.44
C LYS A 34 9.13 6.21 6.44
N SER A 35 7.95 5.76 6.03
CA SER A 35 7.02 5.03 6.90
C SER A 35 7.57 3.69 7.38
N ARG A 36 8.54 3.12 6.65
CA ARG A 36 9.19 1.87 7.08
C ARG A 36 10.07 2.06 8.30
N TYR A 37 10.50 3.27 8.57
CA TYR A 37 11.39 3.57 9.71
C TYR A 37 10.69 4.34 10.82
N ILE A 38 9.70 5.16 10.46
CA ILE A 38 9.02 6.04 11.40
C ILE A 38 7.52 5.72 11.38
N GLN A 39 6.97 5.47 12.56
CA GLN A 39 5.54 5.19 12.67
C GLN A 39 4.77 6.51 12.67
N GLN A 40 4.17 6.84 11.53
CA GLN A 40 3.34 8.04 11.35
C GLN A 40 2.07 7.69 10.61
N SER A 41 0.91 7.94 11.26
CA SER A 41 -0.39 7.66 10.65
C SER A 41 -0.69 8.53 9.44
N ASP A 42 -0.01 9.68 9.31
CA ASP A 42 -0.14 10.54 8.13
C ASP A 42 0.41 9.87 6.86
N LEU A 43 1.37 8.96 7.02
CA LEU A 43 2.01 8.29 5.90
C LEU A 43 1.52 6.88 5.68
N PHE A 44 1.16 6.18 6.75
CA PHE A 44 0.73 4.77 6.69
C PHE A 44 -0.34 4.55 7.75
N LYS A 45 -1.58 4.34 7.32
CA LYS A 45 -2.74 4.33 8.22
C LYS A 45 -3.54 3.05 8.09
N LYS A 46 -3.95 2.51 9.23
CA LYS A 46 -4.85 1.36 9.28
C LYS A 46 -6.27 1.83 8.96
N LEU A 47 -6.93 1.14 8.01
CA LEU A 47 -8.30 1.48 7.60
C LEU A 47 -9.34 0.57 8.24
N ASN A 48 -9.03 -0.72 8.35
CA ASN A 48 -9.89 -1.69 9.03
C ASN A 48 -9.01 -2.83 9.55
N GLU A 49 -9.60 -3.96 9.92
CA GLU A 49 -8.84 -5.06 10.51
C GLU A 49 -7.73 -5.60 9.62
N SER A 50 -7.88 -5.51 8.30
CA SER A 50 -6.96 -6.12 7.36
C SER A 50 -6.22 -5.14 6.47
N ILE A 51 -6.81 -3.99 6.16
CA ILE A 51 -6.34 -3.11 5.11
C ILE A 51 -5.76 -1.83 5.67
N TRP A 52 -4.60 -1.46 5.15
CA TRP A 52 -3.88 -0.22 5.44
C TRP A 52 -3.73 0.58 4.17
N GLU A 53 -3.35 1.85 4.28
CA GLU A 53 -3.05 2.68 3.11
C GLU A 53 -1.80 3.51 3.36
N PHE A 54 -0.94 3.57 2.34
CA PHE A 54 0.12 4.56 2.25
C PHE A 54 -0.49 5.84 1.70
N ARG A 55 -0.16 6.97 2.30
CA ARG A 55 -0.79 8.26 1.99
C ARG A 55 0.26 9.25 1.55
N THR A 56 0.02 9.91 0.41
CA THR A 56 0.89 10.95 -0.09
C THR A 56 0.05 12.10 -0.65
N LEU A 57 0.35 13.29 -0.19
CA LEU A 57 -0.26 14.50 -0.74
C LEU A 57 0.79 15.22 -1.57
N TYR A 58 0.50 15.46 -2.83
CA TYR A 58 1.40 16.16 -3.73
C TYR A 58 0.62 17.06 -4.65
N ASP A 59 0.95 18.36 -4.64
CA ASP A 59 0.33 19.35 -5.52
C ASP A 59 -1.20 19.32 -5.50
N GLY A 60 -1.78 19.24 -4.29
CA GLY A 60 -3.23 19.22 -4.08
C GLY A 60 -3.93 17.90 -4.39
N VAL A 61 -3.18 16.88 -4.79
CA VAL A 61 -3.75 15.56 -5.12
C VAL A 61 -3.36 14.54 -4.04
N SER A 62 -4.33 13.78 -3.56
CA SER A 62 -4.10 12.67 -2.63
C SER A 62 -3.84 11.39 -3.39
N TYR A 63 -2.71 10.75 -3.11
CA TYR A 63 -2.35 9.45 -3.66
C TYR A 63 -2.46 8.42 -2.54
N ARG A 64 -3.18 7.35 -2.78
CA ARG A 64 -3.40 6.29 -1.81
C ARG A 64 -2.98 4.97 -2.41
N LEU A 65 -2.14 4.22 -1.68
CA LEU A 65 -1.70 2.90 -2.09
C LEU A 65 -2.15 1.94 -0.99
N PHE A 66 -3.06 1.03 -1.33
CA PHE A 66 -3.64 0.11 -0.35
C PHE A 66 -2.73 -1.08 -0.13
N ALA A 67 -2.77 -1.64 1.07
CA ALA A 67 -1.83 -2.68 1.45
C ALA A 67 -2.37 -3.54 2.60
N PHE A 68 -1.72 -4.69 2.80
CA PHE A 68 -2.01 -5.55 3.94
C PHE A 68 -0.72 -6.17 4.45
N TRP A 69 -0.72 -6.53 5.72
CA TRP A 69 0.41 -7.23 6.33
C TRP A 69 0.34 -8.72 6.01
N TYR A 70 1.49 -9.30 5.71
CA TYR A 70 1.56 -10.72 5.37
C TYR A 70 2.80 -11.35 6.01
N ASN A 71 2.58 -12.50 6.68
CA ASN A 71 3.68 -13.27 7.27
C ASN A 71 3.83 -14.55 6.45
N ASN A 72 4.96 -14.66 5.72
CA ASN A 72 5.23 -15.81 4.89
C ASN A 72 6.09 -16.87 5.58
N GLY A 73 6.33 -16.74 6.90
CA GLY A 73 7.15 -17.67 7.65
C GLY A 73 8.64 -17.40 7.54
N VAL A 74 9.06 -16.66 6.55
CA VAL A 74 10.46 -16.29 6.33
C VAL A 74 10.68 -14.84 6.73
N GLU A 75 9.83 -13.95 6.25
CA GLU A 75 9.89 -12.54 6.55
C GLU A 75 8.65 -12.16 7.35
N GLN A 76 8.86 -11.74 8.59
CA GLN A 76 7.76 -11.52 9.53
C GLN A 76 7.13 -10.13 9.40
N SER A 77 7.79 -9.20 8.72
CA SER A 77 7.31 -7.84 8.58
C SER A 77 7.24 -7.46 7.11
N LEU A 78 6.34 -8.13 6.38
CA LEU A 78 6.11 -7.87 4.97
C LEU A 78 4.76 -7.21 4.78
N VAL A 79 4.76 -6.09 4.04
CA VAL A 79 3.55 -5.38 3.64
C VAL A 79 3.39 -5.53 2.13
N ILE A 80 2.22 -5.96 1.70
CA ILE A 80 1.94 -6.17 0.29
C ILE A 80 0.98 -5.10 -0.21
N ALA A 81 1.43 -4.31 -1.19
CA ALA A 81 0.62 -3.26 -1.80
C ALA A 81 -0.27 -3.86 -2.88
N THR A 82 -1.57 -3.62 -2.79
CA THR A 82 -2.56 -4.21 -3.68
C THR A 82 -2.80 -3.37 -4.93
N HIS A 83 -3.18 -2.11 -4.75
CA HIS A 83 -3.47 -1.19 -5.86
C HIS A 83 -3.47 0.23 -5.31
N GLY A 84 -3.55 1.20 -6.22
CA GLY A 84 -3.56 2.60 -5.81
C GLY A 84 -4.65 3.40 -6.51
N ILE A 85 -4.94 4.55 -5.94
CA ILE A 85 -5.83 5.55 -6.52
C ILE A 85 -5.27 6.93 -6.28
N PHE A 86 -5.71 7.90 -7.05
CA PHE A 86 -5.45 9.31 -6.77
C PHE A 86 -6.77 10.08 -6.85
N LYS A 87 -6.89 11.13 -6.03
CA LYS A 87 -8.10 11.92 -5.98
C LYS A 87 -7.85 13.27 -5.32
N LYS A 88 -8.80 14.20 -5.50
CA LYS A 88 -8.70 15.52 -4.91
C LYS A 88 -9.32 15.60 -3.51
N SER A 89 -10.19 14.66 -3.13
CA SER A 89 -10.76 14.62 -1.79
C SER A 89 -9.91 13.77 -0.85
N LYS A 90 -10.02 14.02 0.46
CA LYS A 90 -9.23 13.29 1.45
C LYS A 90 -9.85 11.96 1.89
N LYS A 91 -11.13 11.76 1.62
CA LYS A 91 -11.83 10.58 2.09
C LYS A 91 -11.52 9.36 1.23
N THR A 92 -11.24 8.23 1.87
CA THR A 92 -10.99 6.96 1.17
C THR A 92 -12.32 6.29 0.83
N PRO A 93 -12.60 6.01 -0.45
CA PRO A 93 -13.84 5.34 -0.85
C PRO A 93 -13.91 3.91 -0.30
N LYS A 94 -15.06 3.54 0.23
CA LYS A 94 -15.26 2.20 0.79
C LYS A 94 -15.08 1.09 -0.25
N GLN A 95 -15.46 1.36 -1.49
CA GLN A 95 -15.32 0.38 -2.57
C GLN A 95 -13.87 0.04 -2.86
N GLU A 96 -12.94 0.98 -2.63
CA GLU A 96 -11.53 0.74 -2.83
C GLU A 96 -10.95 -0.13 -1.70
N ILE A 97 -11.45 0.07 -0.49
CA ILE A 97 -11.07 -0.79 0.64
C ILE A 97 -11.54 -2.22 0.36
N LYS A 98 -12.77 -2.37 -0.12
CA LYS A 98 -13.33 -3.68 -0.49
C LYS A 98 -12.52 -4.34 -1.60
N LYS A 99 -12.10 -3.57 -2.60
CA LYS A 99 -11.24 -4.07 -3.68
C LYS A 99 -9.92 -4.62 -3.12
N ALA A 100 -9.32 -3.89 -2.18
CA ALA A 100 -8.08 -4.34 -1.54
C ALA A 100 -8.29 -5.65 -0.76
N GLU A 101 -9.44 -5.78 -0.09
CA GLU A 101 -9.76 -7.01 0.62
C GLU A 101 -9.90 -8.20 -0.32
N GLU A 102 -10.51 -7.99 -1.47
CA GLU A 102 -10.66 -9.03 -2.49
C GLU A 102 -9.31 -9.45 -3.07
N ILE A 103 -8.44 -8.48 -3.34
CA ILE A 103 -7.08 -8.76 -3.82
C ILE A 103 -6.30 -9.53 -2.77
N ARG A 104 -6.41 -9.13 -1.50
CA ARG A 104 -5.76 -9.82 -0.39
C ARG A 104 -6.23 -11.27 -0.29
N LYS A 105 -7.53 -11.49 -0.35
CA LYS A 105 -8.10 -12.83 -0.29
C LYS A 105 -7.57 -13.71 -1.42
N TYR A 106 -7.57 -13.18 -2.63
CA TYR A 106 -7.05 -13.89 -3.79
C TYR A 106 -5.57 -14.24 -3.60
N PHE A 107 -4.78 -13.28 -3.14
CA PHE A 107 -3.35 -13.50 -2.90
C PHE A 107 -3.13 -14.64 -1.90
N ILE A 108 -3.81 -14.58 -0.76
CA ILE A 108 -3.62 -15.59 0.29
C ILE A 108 -4.03 -16.98 -0.19
N GLU A 109 -5.15 -17.09 -0.90
CA GLU A 109 -5.64 -18.36 -1.43
C GLU A 109 -4.68 -18.95 -2.45
N ASN A 110 -4.11 -18.13 -3.33
CA ASN A 110 -3.24 -18.60 -4.39
C ASN A 110 -1.83 -18.91 -3.92
N VAL A 111 -1.30 -18.12 -2.99
CA VAL A 111 0.01 -18.40 -2.41
C VAL A 111 -0.01 -19.73 -1.66
N ASN A 112 -1.08 -20.01 -0.91
CA ASN A 112 -1.21 -21.26 -0.17
C ASN A 112 -1.39 -22.46 -1.08
N SER A 113 -1.99 -22.28 -2.26
CA SER A 113 -2.22 -23.38 -3.19
C SER A 113 -0.97 -23.77 -3.98
N GLU A 114 0.06 -22.91 -3.99
CA GLU A 114 1.32 -23.20 -4.67
C GLU A 114 2.31 -23.96 -3.77
N LEU A 115 1.96 -24.11 -2.53
CA LEU A 115 2.78 -24.86 -1.59
C LEU A 115 2.38 -26.33 -1.59
#